data_d94af6eddf0c7fa43ecd8719e07bb936
#
_entry.id   d94af6eddf0c7fa43ecd8719e07bb936
#
_cell.length_a   1.000
_cell.length_b   1.000
_cell.length_c   1.000
_cell.angle_alpha   90.00
_cell.angle_beta   90.00
_cell.angle_gamma   90.00
#
_symmetry.space_group_name_H-M   'P 1'
#
loop_
_entity.id
_entity.type
_entity.pdbx_description
1 polymer ?
#
loop_
_entity_poly.entity_id
_entity_poly.type
_entity_poly.pdbx_seq_one_letter_code
_entity_poly.pdbx_strand_id
1 'polypeptide(L)'
;MPRTFRTVLMILASLATSPLWADPAGVTFTQPAAQVDRYDFVEVAANVNSPTARNCFTDASLTGTLETTDGAHRWSVEGFCDAADGRVFRIRFMPPVAGSYKYSVTYKQGTVTQSTNGQFQAVEAHRSGILAGDPQYPWHFIWQGTGEHYFFNGTTAYWLVNWRDEHVIHFTIDRLHRLKVNRIRVTIAGREASTFFGEPVMTGPNFTVLTAAWIAQNADDPLHPGFDYTRYNLDYWQRFDRMLKFARERDMVISLVLDMGDSRVHPEAGGDDERRFIRYAIDRFGAFSNITWDLGDDLDAYRDEKWTHDTGVYIQERDPWKHLETSHPAKSNDHQDRASSWFGFTSYQEWGRDQHNLMLASRKLQEKTGRIIPQTNEEYGYEDHYPHWALPGSDSADALRRTAWDIVMAGAYQTAGETVRRGTNVGADMGGGWFNGRGDDTMTMFLGYGHMVDFFTGFAWWKTNPHDELVNNGNYCLADPGKTYAIYLPKGGQVTVQLESGRYRAFWFSAATGEQIDLPPVDGPVWNSPAPPDANDWAILIQRES
;
A
#
# COMPACT_ATOMS: atom_id res chain seq x y z
N MET A 1 0.08 -85.23 -15.29
CA MET A 1 0.00 -84.27 -16.39
C MET A 1 -0.74 -83.02 -15.86
N PRO A 2 -0.08 -81.90 -15.57
CA PRO A 2 -0.76 -80.68 -15.13
C PRO A 2 -1.12 -79.80 -16.33
N ARG A 3 -2.33 -79.33 -16.34
CA ARG A 3 -2.89 -78.36 -17.30
C ARG A 3 -2.46 -76.96 -16.92
N THR A 4 -1.71 -76.32 -17.76
CA THR A 4 -1.34 -74.87 -17.66
C THR A 4 -2.51 -74.01 -18.11
N PHE A 5 -3.05 -73.17 -17.19
CA PHE A 5 -3.91 -72.07 -17.52
C PHE A 5 -3.06 -70.86 -17.91
N ARG A 6 -3.22 -70.37 -19.14
CA ARG A 6 -2.69 -69.07 -19.59
C ARG A 6 -3.75 -67.99 -19.28
N THR A 7 -3.40 -67.12 -18.32
CA THR A 7 -4.20 -65.91 -18.05
C THR A 7 -3.79 -64.84 -19.07
N VAL A 8 -4.74 -64.44 -19.90
CA VAL A 8 -4.60 -63.29 -20.82
C VAL A 8 -4.96 -62.02 -20.05
N LEU A 9 -3.95 -61.16 -19.77
CA LEU A 9 -4.16 -59.84 -19.17
C LEU A 9 -4.56 -58.87 -20.27
N MET A 10 -5.86 -58.51 -20.32
CA MET A 10 -6.34 -57.38 -21.13
C MET A 10 -5.97 -56.07 -20.42
N ILE A 11 -5.03 -55.33 -20.98
CA ILE A 11 -4.75 -53.94 -20.59
C ILE A 11 -5.80 -53.06 -21.30
N LEU A 12 -6.80 -52.61 -20.56
CA LEU A 12 -7.67 -51.53 -20.95
C LEU A 12 -6.92 -50.22 -20.87
N ALA A 13 -6.43 -49.73 -21.99
CA ALA A 13 -5.97 -48.35 -22.10
C ALA A 13 -7.18 -47.42 -22.04
N SER A 14 -7.43 -46.79 -20.90
CA SER A 14 -8.36 -45.67 -20.78
C SER A 14 -7.76 -44.48 -21.53
N LEU A 15 -8.25 -44.26 -22.74
CA LEU A 15 -8.11 -43.00 -23.47
C LEU A 15 -8.87 -41.94 -22.66
N ALA A 16 -8.16 -41.18 -21.86
CA ALA A 16 -8.66 -39.93 -21.29
C ALA A 16 -8.91 -38.98 -22.49
N THR A 17 -10.13 -38.93 -22.97
CA THR A 17 -10.56 -37.90 -23.90
C THR A 17 -10.66 -36.61 -23.11
N SER A 18 -9.62 -35.76 -23.21
CA SER A 18 -9.75 -34.36 -22.84
C SER A 18 -11.00 -33.81 -23.54
N PRO A 19 -11.91 -33.12 -22.83
CA PRO A 19 -13.07 -32.55 -23.46
C PRO A 19 -12.62 -31.54 -24.52
N LEU A 20 -12.95 -31.80 -25.77
CA LEU A 20 -12.80 -30.86 -26.88
C LEU A 20 -13.74 -29.68 -26.62
N TRP A 21 -13.16 -28.57 -26.20
CA TRP A 21 -13.87 -27.30 -26.01
C TRP A 21 -14.17 -26.72 -27.40
N ALA A 22 -15.38 -26.24 -27.61
CA ALA A 22 -15.67 -25.45 -28.79
C ALA A 22 -14.90 -24.15 -28.75
N ASP A 23 -14.26 -23.79 -29.86
CA ASP A 23 -13.53 -22.52 -29.96
C ASP A 23 -14.51 -21.33 -30.01
N PRO A 24 -14.14 -20.15 -29.49
CA PRO A 24 -14.96 -18.94 -29.64
C PRO A 24 -15.10 -18.56 -31.12
N ALA A 25 -16.23 -17.96 -31.47
CA ALA A 25 -16.56 -17.61 -32.88
C ALA A 25 -15.68 -16.49 -33.46
N GLY A 26 -14.88 -15.82 -32.66
CA GLY A 26 -13.94 -14.80 -33.08
C GLY A 26 -13.62 -13.81 -31.94
N VAL A 27 -12.51 -13.08 -32.09
CA VAL A 27 -12.05 -12.05 -31.15
C VAL A 27 -11.78 -10.78 -31.91
N THR A 28 -12.28 -9.65 -31.40
CA THR A 28 -12.00 -8.32 -31.92
C THR A 28 -11.30 -7.48 -30.85
N PHE A 29 -10.42 -6.60 -31.26
CA PHE A 29 -9.66 -5.76 -30.33
C PHE A 29 -10.06 -4.30 -30.47
N THR A 30 -10.20 -3.60 -29.33
CA THR A 30 -10.32 -2.13 -29.35
C THR A 30 -8.97 -1.49 -29.60
N GLN A 31 -8.97 -0.35 -30.27
CA GLN A 31 -7.78 0.47 -30.35
C GLN A 31 -7.72 1.42 -29.16
N PRO A 32 -6.57 1.55 -28.47
CA PRO A 32 -6.42 2.52 -27.41
C PRO A 32 -6.41 3.96 -27.95
N ALA A 33 -6.42 4.94 -27.02
CA ALA A 33 -6.18 6.32 -27.38
C ALA A 33 -4.80 6.48 -28.07
N ALA A 34 -4.74 7.34 -29.09
CA ALA A 34 -3.49 7.58 -29.81
C ALA A 34 -2.41 8.28 -28.96
N GLN A 35 -2.82 8.90 -27.86
CA GLN A 35 -1.94 9.62 -26.94
C GLN A 35 -2.36 9.36 -25.50
N VAL A 36 -1.39 9.28 -24.59
CA VAL A 36 -1.56 9.11 -23.15
C VAL A 36 -0.47 9.90 -22.41
N ASP A 37 -0.77 10.33 -21.20
CA ASP A 37 0.24 10.92 -20.33
C ASP A 37 1.24 9.85 -19.86
N ARG A 38 2.50 10.19 -19.73
CA ARG A 38 3.48 9.38 -19.01
C ARG A 38 2.96 9.06 -17.60
N TYR A 39 3.11 7.81 -17.14
CA TYR A 39 2.55 7.26 -15.88
C TYR A 39 1.01 7.20 -15.79
N ASP A 40 0.29 7.45 -16.89
CA ASP A 40 -1.06 6.93 -17.07
C ASP A 40 -1.01 5.67 -17.93
N PHE A 41 -2.11 5.03 -18.24
CA PHE A 41 -2.11 3.81 -19.05
C PHE A 41 -3.08 3.88 -20.23
N VAL A 42 -2.73 3.20 -21.29
CA VAL A 42 -3.66 2.81 -22.35
C VAL A 42 -4.19 1.42 -22.07
N GLU A 43 -5.43 1.16 -22.49
CA GLU A 43 -6.07 -0.12 -22.32
C GLU A 43 -6.51 -0.68 -23.69
N VAL A 44 -6.18 -1.93 -23.97
CA VAL A 44 -6.70 -2.68 -25.11
C VAL A 44 -7.67 -3.73 -24.60
N ALA A 45 -8.88 -3.74 -25.11
CA ALA A 45 -9.85 -4.79 -24.81
C ALA A 45 -9.92 -5.81 -25.95
N ALA A 46 -9.86 -7.09 -25.59
CA ALA A 46 -10.22 -8.20 -26.47
C ALA A 46 -11.67 -8.57 -26.22
N ASN A 47 -12.52 -8.37 -27.22
CA ASN A 47 -13.95 -8.72 -27.18
C ASN A 47 -14.15 -10.07 -27.85
N VAL A 48 -14.59 -11.05 -27.07
CA VAL A 48 -14.77 -12.44 -27.50
C VAL A 48 -16.22 -12.67 -27.93
N ASN A 49 -16.44 -12.98 -29.18
CA ASN A 49 -17.75 -13.32 -29.70
C ASN A 49 -18.07 -14.77 -29.35
N SER A 50 -19.22 -14.99 -28.71
CA SER A 50 -19.67 -16.33 -28.30
C SER A 50 -18.60 -17.05 -27.44
N PRO A 51 -18.26 -16.54 -26.26
CA PRO A 51 -17.25 -17.17 -25.39
C PRO A 51 -17.71 -18.59 -25.02
N THR A 52 -16.73 -19.50 -24.95
CA THR A 52 -16.95 -20.92 -24.66
C THR A 52 -16.16 -21.39 -23.44
N ALA A 53 -15.38 -20.52 -22.84
CA ALA A 53 -14.67 -20.80 -21.58
C ALA A 53 -15.67 -21.07 -20.45
N ARG A 54 -15.51 -22.17 -19.73
CA ARG A 54 -16.30 -22.44 -18.52
C ARG A 54 -15.92 -21.54 -17.38
N ASN A 55 -14.64 -21.21 -17.32
CA ASN A 55 -14.08 -20.27 -16.38
C ASN A 55 -13.05 -19.39 -17.10
N CYS A 56 -13.43 -18.15 -17.39
CA CYS A 56 -12.56 -17.23 -18.12
C CYS A 56 -11.27 -16.86 -17.37
N PHE A 57 -11.23 -17.09 -16.06
CA PHE A 57 -10.06 -16.81 -15.23
C PHE A 57 -8.99 -17.92 -15.28
N THR A 58 -9.35 -19.10 -15.83
CA THR A 58 -8.46 -20.27 -15.94
C THR A 58 -8.26 -20.75 -17.36
N ASP A 59 -9.27 -20.61 -18.22
CA ASP A 59 -9.34 -21.30 -19.51
C ASP A 59 -8.88 -20.43 -20.68
N ALA A 60 -8.68 -19.11 -20.44
CA ALA A 60 -8.23 -18.16 -21.46
C ALA A 60 -7.17 -17.23 -20.91
N SER A 61 -6.38 -16.63 -21.79
CA SER A 61 -5.33 -15.67 -21.43
C SER A 61 -5.25 -14.54 -22.43
N LEU A 62 -4.83 -13.36 -21.94
CA LEU A 62 -4.47 -12.21 -22.75
C LEU A 62 -3.05 -11.82 -22.36
N THR A 63 -2.14 -11.74 -23.32
CA THR A 63 -0.74 -11.36 -23.08
C THR A 63 -0.32 -10.29 -24.06
N GLY A 64 0.65 -9.47 -23.70
CA GLY A 64 1.13 -8.45 -24.61
C GLY A 64 2.55 -8.01 -24.32
N THR A 65 3.09 -7.26 -25.26
CA THR A 65 4.37 -6.56 -25.11
C THR A 65 4.16 -5.08 -25.42
N LEU A 66 4.83 -4.26 -24.61
CA LEU A 66 4.99 -2.84 -24.84
C LEU A 66 6.46 -2.58 -25.11
N GLU A 67 6.77 -1.76 -26.13
CA GLU A 67 8.15 -1.45 -26.50
C GLU A 67 8.24 -0.03 -27.03
N THR A 68 9.28 0.71 -26.65
CA THR A 68 9.59 2.00 -27.27
C THR A 68 10.01 1.78 -28.72
N THR A 69 9.66 2.70 -29.63
CA THR A 69 9.93 2.50 -31.05
C THR A 69 11.41 2.49 -31.42
N ASP A 70 12.27 3.06 -30.55
CA ASP A 70 13.73 2.99 -30.66
C ASP A 70 14.30 1.65 -30.12
N GLY A 71 13.45 0.81 -29.51
CA GLY A 71 13.84 -0.48 -28.95
C GLY A 71 14.62 -0.42 -27.62
N ALA A 72 14.76 0.77 -27.02
CA ALA A 72 15.52 0.94 -25.79
C ALA A 72 14.85 0.27 -24.57
N HIS A 73 13.53 0.18 -24.57
CA HIS A 73 12.76 -0.38 -23.45
C HIS A 73 11.69 -1.33 -23.95
N ARG A 74 11.50 -2.43 -23.21
CA ARG A 74 10.49 -3.44 -23.49
C ARG A 74 9.92 -4.02 -22.20
N TRP A 75 8.60 -4.18 -22.16
CA TRP A 75 7.86 -4.79 -21.06
C TRP A 75 6.99 -5.92 -21.59
N SER A 76 6.90 -7.00 -20.82
CA SER A 76 5.90 -8.06 -20.99
C SER A 76 4.79 -7.82 -19.98
N VAL A 77 3.55 -7.84 -20.43
CA VAL A 77 2.37 -7.55 -19.62
C VAL A 77 1.36 -8.66 -19.83
N GLU A 78 0.72 -9.10 -18.78
CA GLU A 78 -0.42 -10.00 -18.83
C GLU A 78 -1.72 -9.20 -18.66
N GLY A 79 -2.81 -9.69 -19.24
CA GLY A 79 -4.12 -9.09 -19.12
C GLY A 79 -5.06 -9.97 -18.28
N PHE A 80 -6.25 -9.48 -18.03
CA PHE A 80 -7.22 -10.09 -17.15
C PHE A 80 -8.60 -10.19 -17.78
N CYS A 81 -9.39 -11.20 -17.36
CA CYS A 81 -10.81 -11.29 -17.70
C CYS A 81 -11.60 -10.24 -16.92
N ASP A 82 -12.42 -9.45 -17.62
CA ASP A 82 -13.22 -8.35 -17.04
C ASP A 82 -14.74 -8.50 -17.29
N ALA A 83 -15.18 -9.69 -17.73
CA ALA A 83 -16.58 -10.05 -17.84
C ALA A 83 -16.77 -11.52 -17.41
N ALA A 84 -17.67 -11.77 -16.46
CA ALA A 84 -17.86 -13.10 -15.87
C ALA A 84 -18.24 -14.20 -16.89
N ASP A 85 -18.83 -13.80 -18.01
CA ASP A 85 -19.16 -14.68 -19.13
C ASP A 85 -18.00 -14.85 -20.14
N GLY A 86 -16.84 -14.26 -19.87
CA GLY A 86 -15.66 -14.37 -20.72
C GLY A 86 -15.70 -13.53 -22.00
N ARG A 87 -16.63 -12.58 -22.12
CA ARG A 87 -16.74 -11.73 -23.33
C ARG A 87 -15.69 -10.65 -23.44
N VAL A 88 -15.08 -10.21 -22.31
CA VAL A 88 -14.14 -9.08 -22.29
C VAL A 88 -12.90 -9.46 -21.51
N PHE A 89 -11.77 -9.29 -22.15
CA PHE A 89 -10.45 -9.30 -21.51
C PHE A 89 -9.80 -7.96 -21.74
N ARG A 90 -9.02 -7.49 -20.76
CA ARG A 90 -8.30 -6.21 -20.82
C ARG A 90 -6.82 -6.38 -20.54
N ILE A 91 -6.01 -5.58 -21.19
CA ILE A 91 -4.59 -5.43 -20.90
C ILE A 91 -4.25 -3.95 -20.83
N ARG A 92 -3.45 -3.57 -19.85
CA ARG A 92 -3.09 -2.18 -19.57
C ARG A 92 -1.60 -1.96 -19.73
N PHE A 93 -1.23 -0.91 -20.44
CA PHE A 93 0.16 -0.52 -20.67
C PHE A 93 0.41 0.87 -20.10
N MET A 94 1.24 0.97 -19.07
CA MET A 94 1.68 2.24 -18.48
C MET A 94 3.05 2.61 -19.03
N PRO A 95 3.18 3.70 -19.81
CA PRO A 95 4.47 4.17 -20.32
C PRO A 95 5.22 4.96 -19.25
N PRO A 96 6.35 4.46 -18.72
CA PRO A 96 7.13 5.18 -17.71
C PRO A 96 8.08 6.23 -18.30
N VAL A 97 8.20 6.30 -19.62
CA VAL A 97 9.06 7.24 -20.36
C VAL A 97 8.21 7.90 -21.45
N ALA A 98 8.41 9.19 -21.70
CA ALA A 98 7.76 9.85 -22.83
C ALA A 98 8.38 9.38 -24.16
N GLY A 99 7.56 9.26 -25.20
CA GLY A 99 8.00 8.80 -26.51
C GLY A 99 6.96 8.00 -27.26
N SER A 100 7.33 7.49 -28.41
CA SER A 100 6.49 6.65 -29.26
C SER A 100 6.62 5.19 -28.85
N TYR A 101 5.48 4.52 -28.73
CA TYR A 101 5.38 3.12 -28.34
C TYR A 101 4.70 2.28 -29.39
N LYS A 102 5.15 1.03 -29.52
CA LYS A 102 4.45 -0.04 -30.20
C LYS A 102 4.02 -1.11 -29.21
N TYR A 103 2.89 -1.72 -29.44
CA TYR A 103 2.42 -2.84 -28.63
C TYR A 103 1.96 -4.01 -29.51
N SER A 104 2.00 -5.19 -28.94
CA SER A 104 1.31 -6.36 -29.47
C SER A 104 0.49 -7.02 -28.36
N VAL A 105 -0.69 -7.53 -28.72
CA VAL A 105 -1.60 -8.21 -27.78
C VAL A 105 -2.06 -9.50 -28.42
N THR A 106 -2.05 -10.59 -27.66
CA THR A 106 -2.45 -11.92 -28.09
C THR A 106 -3.44 -12.53 -27.10
N TYR A 107 -4.62 -12.86 -27.57
CA TYR A 107 -5.61 -13.67 -26.86
C TYR A 107 -5.43 -15.15 -27.21
N LYS A 108 -5.58 -16.02 -26.20
CA LYS A 108 -5.56 -17.49 -26.37
C LYS A 108 -6.67 -18.15 -25.57
N GLN A 109 -7.38 -19.09 -26.21
CA GLN A 109 -8.32 -20.01 -25.56
C GLN A 109 -8.37 -21.29 -26.36
N GLY A 110 -8.03 -22.44 -25.75
CA GLY A 110 -7.97 -23.73 -26.45
C GLY A 110 -7.02 -23.67 -27.65
N THR A 111 -7.56 -23.91 -28.85
CA THR A 111 -6.81 -23.85 -30.14
C THR A 111 -6.81 -22.44 -30.76
N VAL A 112 -7.68 -21.56 -30.30
CA VAL A 112 -7.79 -20.20 -30.84
C VAL A 112 -6.66 -19.32 -30.36
N THR A 113 -5.98 -18.68 -31.29
CA THR A 113 -5.01 -17.60 -31.03
C THR A 113 -5.33 -16.46 -31.96
N GLN A 114 -5.60 -15.27 -31.38
CA GLN A 114 -5.88 -14.04 -32.12
C GLN A 114 -4.98 -12.91 -31.60
N SER A 115 -4.44 -12.10 -32.49
CA SER A 115 -3.49 -11.05 -32.11
C SER A 115 -3.82 -9.73 -32.79
N THR A 116 -3.41 -8.63 -32.15
CA THR A 116 -3.42 -7.29 -32.72
C THR A 116 -2.12 -6.57 -32.38
N ASN A 117 -1.79 -5.57 -33.19
CA ASN A 117 -0.66 -4.68 -32.96
C ASN A 117 -1.12 -3.22 -33.11
N GLY A 118 -0.43 -2.31 -32.47
CA GLY A 118 -0.71 -0.89 -32.59
C GLY A 118 0.42 -0.03 -32.03
N GLN A 119 0.17 1.27 -32.06
CA GLN A 119 1.10 2.30 -31.60
C GLN A 119 0.32 3.38 -30.85
N PHE A 120 1.01 4.06 -29.94
CA PHE A 120 0.53 5.27 -29.28
C PHE A 120 1.72 6.16 -28.90
N GLN A 121 1.41 7.39 -28.53
CA GLN A 121 2.38 8.37 -28.04
C GLN A 121 2.19 8.58 -26.55
N ALA A 122 3.27 8.43 -25.76
CA ALA A 122 3.31 8.90 -24.38
C ALA A 122 3.88 10.32 -24.37
N VAL A 123 3.18 11.25 -23.73
CA VAL A 123 3.58 12.65 -23.61
C VAL A 123 4.00 12.98 -22.20
N GLU A 124 4.93 13.93 -22.05
CA GLU A 124 5.26 14.46 -20.73
C GLU A 124 4.04 15.12 -20.13
N ALA A 125 3.82 14.80 -18.86
CA ALA A 125 2.78 15.39 -18.02
C ALA A 125 3.32 15.50 -16.60
N HIS A 126 2.81 16.47 -15.85
CA HIS A 126 3.18 16.63 -14.44
C HIS A 126 2.39 15.62 -13.59
N ARG A 127 2.77 14.33 -13.71
CA ARG A 127 2.24 13.25 -12.90
C ARG A 127 3.32 12.75 -11.95
N SER A 128 2.93 12.46 -10.73
CA SER A 128 3.84 11.99 -9.67
C SER A 128 4.57 10.70 -10.07
N GLY A 129 3.90 9.81 -10.79
CA GLY A 129 4.48 8.55 -11.25
C GLY A 129 4.46 7.47 -10.18
N ILE A 130 5.42 6.56 -10.22
CA ILE A 130 5.55 5.47 -9.25
C ILE A 130 6.35 5.97 -8.06
N LEU A 131 5.92 5.60 -6.85
CA LEU A 131 6.67 5.83 -5.63
C LEU A 131 7.88 4.89 -5.56
N ALA A 132 9.06 5.41 -5.26
CA ALA A 132 10.29 4.66 -5.17
C ALA A 132 11.13 5.08 -3.97
N GLY A 133 12.09 4.26 -3.56
CA GLY A 133 13.16 4.72 -2.68
C GLY A 133 14.05 5.74 -3.40
N ASP A 134 14.44 6.80 -2.68
CA ASP A 134 15.30 7.83 -3.26
C ASP A 134 16.74 7.31 -3.43
N PRO A 135 17.29 7.29 -4.64
CA PRO A 135 18.64 6.80 -4.86
C PRO A 135 19.73 7.67 -4.24
N GLN A 136 19.47 8.95 -3.99
CA GLN A 136 20.39 9.88 -3.36
C GLN A 136 20.23 9.93 -1.83
N TYR A 137 19.01 9.79 -1.35
CA TYR A 137 18.66 9.83 0.06
C TYR A 137 17.87 8.57 0.44
N PRO A 138 18.50 7.40 0.52
CA PRO A 138 17.83 6.10 0.49
C PRO A 138 16.98 5.78 1.73
N TRP A 139 17.01 6.59 2.77
CA TRP A 139 16.07 6.54 3.89
C TRP A 139 14.69 7.14 3.56
N HIS A 140 14.52 7.71 2.36
CA HIS A 140 13.35 8.48 1.97
C HIS A 140 12.72 7.99 0.68
N PHE A 141 11.54 8.47 0.41
CA PHE A 141 10.78 8.16 -0.79
C PHE A 141 10.81 9.33 -1.78
N ILE A 142 10.72 9.00 -3.06
CA ILE A 142 10.67 9.95 -4.17
C ILE A 142 9.63 9.52 -5.21
N TRP A 143 8.96 10.46 -5.83
CA TRP A 143 8.13 10.23 -6.99
C TRP A 143 8.99 10.14 -8.25
N GLN A 144 8.92 9.02 -8.99
CA GLN A 144 9.72 8.84 -10.21
C GLN A 144 9.32 9.80 -11.34
N GLY A 145 8.09 10.28 -11.35
CA GLY A 145 7.58 11.16 -12.40
C GLY A 145 8.05 12.60 -12.25
N THR A 146 7.89 13.19 -11.07
CA THR A 146 8.23 14.58 -10.77
C THR A 146 9.61 14.76 -10.16
N GLY A 147 10.17 13.73 -9.54
CA GLY A 147 11.40 13.83 -8.75
C GLY A 147 11.18 14.49 -7.38
N GLU A 148 9.96 14.72 -6.98
CA GLU A 148 9.61 15.31 -5.69
C GLU A 148 9.70 14.27 -4.57
N HIS A 149 10.23 14.70 -3.41
CA HIS A 149 10.28 13.84 -2.24
C HIS A 149 8.88 13.65 -1.65
N TYR A 150 8.60 12.43 -1.24
CA TYR A 150 7.32 12.04 -0.67
C TYR A 150 7.43 11.89 0.85
N PHE A 151 6.79 12.79 1.59
CA PHE A 151 6.67 12.66 3.04
C PHE A 151 5.52 11.71 3.37
N PHE A 152 5.85 10.47 3.68
CA PHE A 152 4.89 9.41 3.94
C PHE A 152 4.08 9.70 5.22
N ASN A 153 2.75 9.81 5.10
CA ASN A 153 1.81 9.99 6.20
C ASN A 153 0.58 9.12 5.92
N GLY A 154 0.51 7.97 6.56
CA GLY A 154 -0.43 6.91 6.22
C GLY A 154 -1.57 6.70 7.20
N THR A 155 -2.60 5.99 6.70
CA THR A 155 -3.68 5.41 7.52
C THR A 155 -4.05 4.03 7.00
N THR A 156 -4.82 3.30 7.79
CA THR A 156 -5.47 2.06 7.38
C THR A 156 -6.96 2.31 7.12
N ALA A 157 -7.51 1.63 6.13
CA ALA A 157 -8.94 1.53 5.86
C ALA A 157 -9.17 0.19 5.12
N TYR A 158 -8.89 -0.90 5.82
CA TYR A 158 -8.67 -2.21 5.21
C TYR A 158 -9.77 -2.65 4.24
N TRP A 159 -11.05 -2.46 4.58
CA TRP A 159 -12.18 -2.85 3.73
C TRP A 159 -12.92 -1.66 3.12
N LEU A 160 -12.23 -0.56 2.83
CA LEU A 160 -12.82 0.65 2.22
C LEU A 160 -13.65 0.35 0.97
N VAL A 161 -13.18 -0.58 0.12
CA VAL A 161 -13.87 -0.94 -1.14
C VAL A 161 -15.19 -1.70 -0.92
N ASN A 162 -15.45 -2.17 0.31
CA ASN A 162 -16.64 -2.96 0.62
C ASN A 162 -17.93 -2.13 0.81
N TRP A 163 -17.86 -0.80 0.78
CA TRP A 163 -19.04 0.04 0.68
C TRP A 163 -19.76 -0.17 -0.65
N ARG A 164 -21.07 -0.33 -0.58
CA ARG A 164 -21.92 -0.43 -1.80
C ARG A 164 -22.09 0.92 -2.47
N ASP A 165 -22.15 1.97 -1.69
CA ASP A 165 -22.21 3.36 -2.16
C ASP A 165 -20.78 3.89 -2.33
N GLU A 166 -20.34 4.06 -3.57
CA GLU A 166 -19.01 4.57 -3.90
C GLU A 166 -18.79 6.03 -3.45
N HIS A 167 -19.87 6.79 -3.20
CA HIS A 167 -19.75 8.14 -2.63
C HIS A 167 -19.09 8.11 -1.25
N VAL A 168 -19.29 7.05 -0.45
CA VAL A 168 -18.61 6.89 0.84
C VAL A 168 -17.12 6.70 0.65
N ILE A 169 -16.71 5.92 -0.36
CA ILE A 169 -15.29 5.70 -0.71
C ILE A 169 -14.65 7.02 -1.13
N HIS A 170 -15.29 7.76 -2.03
CA HIS A 170 -14.79 9.05 -2.52
C HIS A 170 -14.73 10.09 -1.39
N PHE A 171 -15.77 10.18 -0.58
CA PHE A 171 -15.82 11.09 0.58
C PHE A 171 -14.68 10.79 1.57
N THR A 172 -14.42 9.50 1.86
CA THR A 172 -13.33 9.07 2.73
C THR A 172 -11.97 9.52 2.18
N ILE A 173 -11.70 9.26 0.91
CA ILE A 173 -10.45 9.66 0.26
C ILE A 173 -10.30 11.19 0.29
N ASP A 174 -11.34 11.94 -0.05
CA ASP A 174 -11.33 13.41 0.01
C ASP A 174 -11.09 13.94 1.42
N ARG A 175 -11.73 13.34 2.44
CA ARG A 175 -11.53 13.69 3.84
C ARG A 175 -10.06 13.47 4.26
N LEU A 176 -9.54 12.28 4.01
CA LEU A 176 -8.16 11.93 4.36
C LEU A 176 -7.15 12.82 3.64
N HIS A 177 -7.36 13.10 2.35
CA HIS A 177 -6.51 14.01 1.59
C HIS A 177 -6.49 15.43 2.20
N ARG A 178 -7.66 15.98 2.57
CA ARG A 178 -7.73 17.29 3.26
C ARG A 178 -6.98 17.29 4.60
N LEU A 179 -6.93 16.16 5.28
CA LEU A 179 -6.20 15.96 6.53
C LEU A 179 -4.72 15.59 6.31
N LYS A 180 -4.23 15.72 5.06
CA LYS A 180 -2.84 15.45 4.64
C LYS A 180 -2.39 14.00 4.83
N VAL A 181 -3.32 13.08 4.93
CA VAL A 181 -3.05 11.66 4.74
C VAL A 181 -2.85 11.44 3.25
N ASN A 182 -1.74 10.84 2.88
CA ASN A 182 -1.36 10.62 1.47
C ASN A 182 -1.15 9.14 1.11
N ARG A 183 -1.40 8.24 2.06
CA ARG A 183 -1.35 6.80 1.85
C ARG A 183 -2.43 6.08 2.65
N ILE A 184 -3.07 5.10 2.02
CA ILE A 184 -4.09 4.26 2.66
C ILE A 184 -3.73 2.79 2.44
N ARG A 185 -3.71 1.98 3.49
CA ARG A 185 -3.63 0.51 3.39
C ARG A 185 -5.04 -0.05 3.19
N VAL A 186 -5.24 -0.78 2.09
CA VAL A 186 -6.54 -1.37 1.70
C VAL A 186 -6.32 -2.81 1.30
N THR A 187 -7.08 -3.75 1.89
CA THR A 187 -6.99 -5.16 1.55
C THR A 187 -7.76 -5.50 0.27
N ILE A 188 -7.20 -6.44 -0.51
CA ILE A 188 -7.90 -7.04 -1.65
C ILE A 188 -8.66 -8.30 -1.22
N ALA A 189 -8.18 -8.99 -0.18
CA ALA A 189 -8.73 -10.26 0.26
C ALA A 189 -10.19 -10.19 0.71
N GLY A 190 -10.84 -11.34 0.67
CA GLY A 190 -12.14 -11.56 1.29
C GLY A 190 -12.05 -11.72 2.80
N ARG A 191 -13.19 -11.67 3.47
CA ARG A 191 -13.30 -11.93 4.91
C ARG A 191 -14.57 -12.72 5.22
N GLU A 192 -14.46 -13.63 6.20
CA GLU A 192 -15.65 -14.13 6.87
C GLU A 192 -16.22 -13.03 7.77
N ALA A 193 -17.54 -12.91 7.80
CA ALA A 193 -18.17 -12.12 8.82
C ALA A 193 -17.94 -12.79 10.17
N SER A 194 -17.46 -12.05 11.13
CA SER A 194 -17.24 -12.54 12.49
C SER A 194 -17.83 -11.56 13.49
N THR A 195 -18.11 -12.02 14.68
CA THR A 195 -18.27 -11.11 15.80
C THR A 195 -16.90 -10.53 16.10
N PHE A 196 -16.70 -9.25 15.83
CA PHE A 196 -15.51 -8.56 16.23
C PHE A 196 -15.70 -8.10 17.67
N PHE A 197 -14.93 -8.66 18.61
CA PHE A 197 -15.00 -8.36 20.07
C PHE A 197 -16.40 -8.47 20.70
N GLY A 198 -17.20 -9.46 20.27
CA GLY A 198 -18.54 -9.67 20.81
C GLY A 198 -19.61 -8.74 20.25
N GLU A 199 -19.24 -7.84 19.34
CA GLU A 199 -20.18 -6.98 18.62
C GLU A 199 -20.61 -7.63 17.31
N PRO A 200 -21.88 -7.46 16.90
CA PRO A 200 -22.37 -8.16 15.71
C PRO A 200 -21.73 -7.61 14.44
N VAL A 201 -21.33 -8.50 13.69
CA VAL A 201 -21.08 -8.68 12.28
C VAL A 201 -21.02 -7.42 11.39
N MET A 202 -19.91 -7.31 10.74
CA MET A 202 -19.54 -6.33 9.72
C MET A 202 -20.30 -6.53 8.40
N THR A 203 -21.61 -6.71 8.49
CA THR A 203 -22.49 -6.81 7.32
C THR A 203 -23.78 -6.03 7.55
N GLY A 204 -24.11 -5.19 6.61
CA GLY A 204 -25.33 -4.38 6.62
C GLY A 204 -25.74 -3.99 5.20
N PRO A 205 -26.80 -3.21 5.06
CA PRO A 205 -27.34 -2.85 3.75
C PRO A 205 -26.36 -2.03 2.90
N ASN A 206 -25.49 -1.25 3.54
CA ASN A 206 -24.59 -0.32 2.85
C ASN A 206 -23.13 -0.81 2.82
N PHE A 207 -22.74 -1.67 3.74
CA PHE A 207 -21.38 -2.21 3.87
C PHE A 207 -21.43 -3.71 4.12
N THR A 208 -20.52 -4.48 3.48
CA THR A 208 -20.44 -5.92 3.74
C THR A 208 -19.07 -6.48 3.38
N VAL A 209 -18.47 -7.22 4.30
CA VAL A 209 -17.22 -7.95 4.06
C VAL A 209 -17.36 -9.10 3.06
N LEU A 210 -18.58 -9.49 2.72
CA LEU A 210 -18.84 -10.50 1.68
C LEU A 210 -18.65 -9.98 0.25
N THR A 211 -18.62 -8.66 0.05
CA THR A 211 -18.21 -8.07 -1.22
C THR A 211 -16.69 -8.10 -1.27
N ALA A 212 -16.12 -9.16 -1.78
CA ALA A 212 -14.70 -9.45 -1.73
C ALA A 212 -14.16 -9.84 -3.12
N ALA A 213 -12.87 -10.13 -3.19
CA ALA A 213 -12.21 -10.53 -4.43
C ALA A 213 -12.86 -11.72 -5.13
N TRP A 214 -13.39 -12.67 -4.37
CA TRP A 214 -13.97 -13.92 -4.86
C TRP A 214 -15.49 -13.96 -4.71
N ILE A 215 -16.12 -14.87 -5.43
CA ILE A 215 -17.56 -15.10 -5.33
C ILE A 215 -17.84 -15.95 -4.09
N ALA A 216 -18.70 -15.44 -3.20
CA ALA A 216 -19.21 -16.21 -2.08
C ALA A 216 -20.24 -17.23 -2.57
N GLN A 217 -20.04 -18.51 -2.27
CA GLN A 217 -20.97 -19.59 -2.61
C GLN A 217 -22.22 -19.58 -1.73
N ASN A 218 -22.06 -19.16 -0.46
CA ASN A 218 -23.11 -19.06 0.55
C ASN A 218 -23.30 -17.58 0.95
N ALA A 219 -23.80 -16.77 0.05
CA ALA A 219 -23.99 -15.33 0.30
C ALA A 219 -24.96 -15.02 1.46
N ASP A 220 -25.83 -15.98 1.81
CA ASP A 220 -26.79 -15.86 2.92
C ASP A 220 -26.19 -16.33 4.28
N ASP A 221 -25.03 -16.98 4.26
CA ASP A 221 -24.28 -17.35 5.48
C ASP A 221 -22.96 -16.58 5.57
N PRO A 222 -22.99 -15.38 6.13
CA PRO A 222 -21.81 -14.53 6.20
C PRO A 222 -20.70 -15.07 7.13
N LEU A 223 -21.01 -16.01 7.99
CA LEU A 223 -20.01 -16.66 8.85
C LEU A 223 -19.24 -17.77 8.11
N HIS A 224 -19.84 -18.34 7.06
CA HIS A 224 -19.25 -19.41 6.26
C HIS A 224 -19.51 -19.15 4.76
N PRO A 225 -18.98 -18.09 4.18
CA PRO A 225 -19.29 -17.68 2.80
C PRO A 225 -18.83 -18.69 1.74
N GLY A 226 -17.80 -19.50 2.05
CA GLY A 226 -17.28 -20.51 1.13
C GLY A 226 -16.88 -19.89 -0.20
N PHE A 227 -15.83 -19.08 -0.23
CA PHE A 227 -15.39 -18.41 -1.46
C PHE A 227 -14.89 -19.40 -2.51
N ASP A 228 -15.31 -19.20 -3.76
CA ASP A 228 -14.75 -19.88 -4.92
C ASP A 228 -13.48 -19.16 -5.39
N TYR A 229 -12.32 -19.63 -4.97
CA TYR A 229 -11.01 -19.03 -5.29
C TYR A 229 -10.66 -19.10 -6.80
N THR A 230 -11.45 -19.80 -7.58
CA THR A 230 -11.26 -19.87 -9.04
C THR A 230 -12.05 -18.79 -9.80
N ARG A 231 -12.95 -18.05 -9.12
CA ARG A 231 -13.84 -17.05 -9.73
C ARG A 231 -13.84 -15.74 -8.98
N TYR A 232 -13.70 -14.65 -9.71
CA TYR A 232 -13.62 -13.30 -9.15
C TYR A 232 -14.96 -12.58 -9.19
N ASN A 233 -15.21 -11.79 -8.15
CA ASN A 233 -16.33 -10.85 -8.06
C ASN A 233 -15.98 -9.56 -8.82
N LEU A 234 -16.31 -9.49 -10.09
CA LEU A 234 -15.89 -8.40 -10.96
C LEU A 234 -16.42 -7.04 -10.54
N ASP A 235 -17.61 -6.96 -9.92
CA ASP A 235 -18.13 -5.69 -9.39
C ASP A 235 -17.19 -5.11 -8.32
N TYR A 236 -16.63 -5.95 -7.47
CA TYR A 236 -15.65 -5.56 -6.47
C TYR A 236 -14.35 -5.07 -7.11
N TRP A 237 -13.81 -5.83 -8.06
CA TRP A 237 -12.56 -5.48 -8.74
C TRP A 237 -12.69 -4.20 -9.58
N GLN A 238 -13.82 -4.00 -10.25
CA GLN A 238 -14.09 -2.77 -11.01
C GLN A 238 -14.29 -1.56 -10.11
N ARG A 239 -14.87 -1.73 -8.92
CA ARG A 239 -14.95 -0.68 -7.88
C ARG A 239 -13.57 -0.33 -7.37
N PHE A 240 -12.72 -1.32 -7.19
CA PHE A 240 -11.31 -1.10 -6.82
C PHE A 240 -10.57 -0.27 -7.88
N ASP A 241 -10.73 -0.56 -9.17
CA ASP A 241 -10.16 0.27 -10.26
C ASP A 241 -10.58 1.73 -10.14
N ARG A 242 -11.88 1.99 -9.89
CA ARG A 242 -12.40 3.36 -9.75
C ARG A 242 -11.85 4.06 -8.52
N MET A 243 -11.71 3.36 -7.41
CA MET A 243 -11.07 3.88 -6.20
C MET A 243 -9.61 4.24 -6.46
N LEU A 244 -8.82 3.35 -7.08
CA LEU A 244 -7.42 3.61 -7.41
C LEU A 244 -7.25 4.84 -8.30
N LYS A 245 -8.12 4.97 -9.32
CA LYS A 245 -8.14 6.14 -10.19
C LYS A 245 -8.45 7.42 -9.40
N PHE A 246 -9.45 7.39 -8.55
CA PHE A 246 -9.87 8.53 -7.74
C PHE A 246 -8.77 8.97 -6.74
N ALA A 247 -8.07 8.02 -6.12
CA ALA A 247 -6.92 8.27 -5.25
C ALA A 247 -5.74 8.86 -6.04
N ARG A 248 -5.47 8.34 -7.24
CA ARG A 248 -4.39 8.83 -8.11
C ARG A 248 -4.53 10.30 -8.49
N GLU A 249 -5.75 10.75 -8.74
CA GLU A 249 -6.03 12.17 -9.06
C GLU A 249 -5.73 13.13 -7.88
N ARG A 250 -5.39 12.57 -6.70
CA ARG A 250 -5.03 13.28 -5.45
C ARG A 250 -3.62 12.99 -4.99
N ASP A 251 -2.81 12.34 -5.84
CA ASP A 251 -1.46 11.86 -5.50
C ASP A 251 -1.43 11.01 -4.21
N MET A 252 -2.53 10.29 -3.94
CA MET A 252 -2.62 9.37 -2.81
C MET A 252 -2.19 7.97 -3.22
N VAL A 253 -1.28 7.38 -2.46
CA VAL A 253 -0.83 5.99 -2.64
C VAL A 253 -1.81 5.04 -1.97
N ILE A 254 -2.18 3.97 -2.66
CA ILE A 254 -2.92 2.86 -2.08
C ILE A 254 -1.96 1.68 -1.89
N SER A 255 -1.74 1.31 -0.63
CA SER A 255 -1.04 0.07 -0.31
C SER A 255 -2.01 -1.09 -0.44
N LEU A 256 -1.78 -1.91 -1.43
CA LEU A 256 -2.60 -3.07 -1.75
C LEU A 256 -2.18 -4.24 -0.86
N VAL A 257 -2.90 -4.45 0.24
CA VAL A 257 -2.68 -5.57 1.14
C VAL A 257 -3.32 -6.81 0.50
N LEU A 258 -2.49 -7.79 0.12
CA LEU A 258 -2.98 -8.96 -0.62
C LEU A 258 -3.89 -9.82 0.24
N ASP A 259 -3.53 -10.03 1.52
CA ASP A 259 -4.29 -10.86 2.45
C ASP A 259 -4.14 -10.36 3.89
N MET A 260 -4.94 -10.89 4.83
CA MET A 260 -4.90 -10.48 6.23
C MET A 260 -5.12 -11.67 7.17
N GLY A 261 -4.37 -11.70 8.27
CA GLY A 261 -4.55 -12.70 9.32
C GLY A 261 -5.99 -12.76 9.86
N ASP A 262 -6.59 -11.61 9.99
CA ASP A 262 -7.96 -11.42 10.45
C ASP A 262 -9.04 -11.92 9.48
N SER A 263 -8.73 -12.07 8.20
CA SER A 263 -9.73 -12.45 7.19
C SER A 263 -10.26 -13.87 7.39
N ARG A 264 -9.46 -14.76 7.98
CA ARG A 264 -9.74 -16.20 8.18
C ARG A 264 -10.07 -16.96 6.92
N VAL A 265 -9.84 -16.36 5.76
CA VAL A 265 -10.16 -16.92 4.44
C VAL A 265 -8.94 -16.74 3.56
N HIS A 266 -8.20 -17.81 3.39
CA HIS A 266 -6.96 -17.79 2.62
C HIS A 266 -6.97 -18.93 1.60
N PRO A 267 -6.57 -18.68 0.35
CA PRO A 267 -6.17 -19.76 -0.54
C PRO A 267 -5.02 -20.57 0.07
N GLU A 268 -4.84 -21.80 -0.38
CA GLU A 268 -3.71 -22.63 0.03
C GLU A 268 -2.38 -21.93 -0.28
N ALA A 269 -1.50 -21.85 0.75
CA ALA A 269 -0.23 -21.17 0.66
C ALA A 269 0.65 -21.73 -0.47
N GLY A 270 1.04 -20.89 -1.40
CA GLY A 270 1.84 -21.28 -2.57
C GLY A 270 1.06 -22.12 -3.60
N GLY A 271 -0.24 -22.34 -3.41
CA GLY A 271 -1.11 -23.08 -4.31
C GLY A 271 -1.46 -22.30 -5.58
N ASP A 272 -2.09 -23.02 -6.55
CA ASP A 272 -2.45 -22.43 -7.83
C ASP A 272 -3.49 -21.32 -7.72
N ASP A 273 -4.41 -21.42 -6.76
CA ASP A 273 -5.46 -20.42 -6.53
C ASP A 273 -4.88 -19.13 -5.96
N GLU A 274 -3.95 -19.21 -5.01
CA GLU A 274 -3.23 -18.05 -4.47
C GLU A 274 -2.39 -17.37 -5.54
N ARG A 275 -1.62 -18.13 -6.31
CA ARG A 275 -0.82 -17.59 -7.42
C ARG A 275 -1.67 -16.95 -8.50
N ARG A 276 -2.84 -17.51 -8.79
CA ARG A 276 -3.81 -16.91 -9.72
C ARG A 276 -4.36 -15.60 -9.19
N PHE A 277 -4.66 -15.53 -7.91
CA PHE A 277 -5.14 -14.32 -7.24
C PHE A 277 -4.10 -13.20 -7.30
N ILE A 278 -2.86 -13.48 -6.88
CA ILE A 278 -1.76 -12.50 -6.92
C ILE A 278 -1.52 -12.03 -8.36
N ARG A 279 -1.48 -12.96 -9.32
CA ARG A 279 -1.31 -12.62 -10.73
C ARG A 279 -2.45 -11.73 -11.24
N TYR A 280 -3.71 -12.08 -10.94
CA TYR A 280 -4.86 -11.29 -11.36
C TYR A 280 -4.82 -9.87 -10.78
N ALA A 281 -4.39 -9.71 -9.54
CA ALA A 281 -4.18 -8.41 -8.92
C ALA A 281 -3.09 -7.59 -9.67
N ILE A 282 -1.95 -8.21 -9.99
CA ILE A 282 -0.86 -7.56 -10.73
C ILE A 282 -1.31 -7.17 -12.14
N ASP A 283 -1.95 -8.09 -12.87
CA ASP A 283 -2.40 -7.87 -14.24
C ASP A 283 -3.42 -6.72 -14.32
N ARG A 284 -4.25 -6.58 -13.28
CA ARG A 284 -5.29 -5.56 -13.22
C ARG A 284 -4.81 -4.23 -12.68
N PHE A 285 -4.04 -4.24 -11.59
CA PHE A 285 -3.70 -3.04 -10.85
C PHE A 285 -2.29 -2.51 -11.14
N GLY A 286 -1.38 -3.33 -11.64
CA GLY A 286 0.00 -2.94 -11.86
C GLY A 286 0.19 -1.72 -12.77
N ALA A 287 -0.77 -1.42 -13.66
CA ALA A 287 -0.71 -0.21 -14.49
C ALA A 287 -1.08 1.10 -13.75
N PHE A 288 -1.56 1.03 -12.50
CA PHE A 288 -1.78 2.22 -11.67
C PHE A 288 -0.47 2.63 -11.01
N SER A 289 -0.01 3.85 -11.26
CA SER A 289 1.26 4.36 -10.72
C SER A 289 1.24 4.64 -9.21
N ASN A 290 0.06 4.77 -8.61
CA ASN A 290 -0.14 5.15 -7.22
C ASN A 290 -0.39 3.97 -6.28
N ILE A 291 0.27 2.84 -6.51
CA ILE A 291 0.15 1.67 -5.64
C ILE A 291 1.49 1.26 -5.03
N THR A 292 1.42 0.53 -3.93
CA THR A 292 2.48 -0.31 -3.39
C THR A 292 1.90 -1.68 -3.07
N TRP A 293 2.73 -2.73 -3.12
CA TRP A 293 2.31 -4.07 -2.74
C TRP A 293 2.66 -4.32 -1.27
N ASP A 294 1.70 -4.84 -0.52
CA ASP A 294 1.89 -5.36 0.83
C ASP A 294 1.46 -6.84 0.83
N LEU A 295 2.39 -7.73 1.14
CA LEU A 295 2.16 -9.17 1.04
C LEU A 295 1.05 -9.66 1.97
N GLY A 296 0.83 -8.95 3.07
CA GLY A 296 -0.24 -9.26 4.00
C GLY A 296 -0.07 -8.56 5.34
N ASP A 297 -1.20 -8.40 6.02
CA ASP A 297 -1.31 -7.87 7.37
C ASP A 297 -1.32 -9.02 8.37
N ASP A 298 -0.70 -8.83 9.54
CA ASP A 298 -0.49 -9.91 10.53
C ASP A 298 0.14 -11.18 9.95
N LEU A 299 1.05 -11.02 9.00
CA LEU A 299 1.46 -12.05 8.06
C LEU A 299 2.03 -13.30 8.74
N ASP A 300 2.80 -13.15 9.83
CA ASP A 300 3.42 -14.23 10.58
C ASP A 300 2.42 -15.01 11.48
N ALA A 301 1.16 -14.63 11.47
CA ALA A 301 0.07 -15.39 12.09
C ALA A 301 -0.41 -16.55 11.21
N TYR A 302 -0.21 -16.48 9.88
CA TYR A 302 -0.78 -17.45 8.93
C TYR A 302 0.14 -17.82 7.77
N ARG A 303 1.30 -17.17 7.62
CA ARG A 303 2.34 -17.46 6.62
C ARG A 303 3.71 -17.55 7.29
N ASP A 304 4.60 -18.34 6.72
CA ASP A 304 6.00 -18.47 7.17
C ASP A 304 6.94 -17.55 6.37
N GLU A 305 8.18 -17.45 6.86
CA GLU A 305 9.22 -16.63 6.23
C GLU A 305 9.56 -17.07 4.80
N LYS A 306 9.50 -18.37 4.54
CA LYS A 306 9.74 -18.90 3.20
C LYS A 306 8.67 -18.45 2.23
N TRP A 307 7.41 -18.50 2.64
CA TRP A 307 6.30 -18.00 1.83
C TRP A 307 6.45 -16.50 1.57
N THR A 308 6.82 -15.73 2.60
CA THR A 308 7.04 -14.27 2.49
C THR A 308 8.11 -13.97 1.45
N HIS A 309 9.27 -14.65 1.54
CA HIS A 309 10.35 -14.48 0.58
C HIS A 309 9.93 -14.86 -0.85
N ASP A 310 9.39 -16.07 -1.03
CA ASP A 310 9.01 -16.59 -2.35
C ASP A 310 7.92 -15.73 -3.01
N THR A 311 6.98 -15.21 -2.23
CA THR A 311 5.89 -14.36 -2.73
C THR A 311 6.41 -12.97 -3.11
N GLY A 312 7.29 -12.37 -2.30
CA GLY A 312 7.92 -11.09 -2.65
C GLY A 312 8.73 -11.20 -3.95
N VAL A 313 9.56 -12.24 -4.08
CA VAL A 313 10.28 -12.50 -5.35
C VAL A 313 9.31 -12.69 -6.51
N TYR A 314 8.23 -13.43 -6.30
CA TYR A 314 7.23 -13.68 -7.34
C TYR A 314 6.56 -12.40 -7.84
N ILE A 315 6.20 -11.47 -6.94
CA ILE A 315 5.60 -10.18 -7.30
C ILE A 315 6.64 -9.32 -8.02
N GLN A 316 7.86 -9.19 -7.46
CA GLN A 316 8.95 -8.44 -8.08
C GLN A 316 9.25 -8.88 -9.52
N GLU A 317 9.20 -10.18 -9.79
CA GLU A 317 9.44 -10.70 -11.14
C GLU A 317 8.30 -10.37 -12.10
N ARG A 318 7.04 -10.39 -11.61
CA ARG A 318 5.84 -10.27 -12.44
C ARG A 318 5.30 -8.87 -12.60
N ASP A 319 5.51 -7.98 -11.63
CA ASP A 319 5.13 -6.59 -11.78
C ASP A 319 6.04 -5.90 -12.82
N PRO A 320 5.52 -5.54 -14.00
CA PRO A 320 6.33 -4.97 -15.05
C PRO A 320 6.95 -3.63 -14.69
N TRP A 321 6.33 -2.89 -13.76
CA TRP A 321 6.72 -1.53 -13.40
C TRP A 321 7.46 -1.42 -12.08
N LYS A 322 7.61 -2.53 -11.35
CA LYS A 322 8.44 -2.62 -10.14
C LYS A 322 8.03 -1.64 -9.04
N HIS A 323 6.75 -1.66 -8.69
CA HIS A 323 6.26 -0.94 -7.52
C HIS A 323 6.96 -1.40 -6.25
N LEU A 324 7.03 -0.53 -5.26
CA LEU A 324 7.55 -0.88 -3.95
C LEU A 324 6.72 -2.00 -3.30
N GLU A 325 7.41 -2.90 -2.65
CA GLU A 325 6.84 -4.05 -1.95
C GLU A 325 7.25 -4.03 -0.48
N THR A 326 6.36 -4.52 0.38
CA THR A 326 6.62 -4.71 1.81
C THR A 326 5.87 -5.93 2.34
N SER A 327 6.15 -6.30 3.58
CA SER A 327 5.41 -7.29 4.36
C SER A 327 5.18 -6.76 5.77
N HIS A 328 4.05 -7.11 6.39
CA HIS A 328 3.62 -6.61 7.68
C HIS A 328 3.41 -7.77 8.68
N PRO A 329 4.45 -8.17 9.44
CA PRO A 329 4.34 -9.19 10.47
C PRO A 329 3.79 -8.59 11.77
N ALA A 330 2.96 -9.35 12.50
CA ALA A 330 2.39 -8.96 13.79
C ALA A 330 3.32 -9.20 14.99
N LYS A 331 4.21 -10.18 14.90
CA LYS A 331 4.97 -10.69 16.05
C LYS A 331 6.46 -10.41 15.97
N SER A 332 6.98 -10.27 14.76
CA SER A 332 8.40 -10.08 14.54
C SER A 332 8.66 -8.67 14.01
N ASN A 333 9.43 -7.90 14.76
CA ASN A 333 9.96 -6.63 14.30
C ASN A 333 11.29 -6.79 13.55
N ASP A 334 11.71 -8.02 13.26
CA ASP A 334 12.87 -8.31 12.45
C ASP A 334 12.43 -8.83 11.07
N HIS A 335 12.42 -7.94 10.10
CA HIS A 335 12.16 -8.31 8.71
C HIS A 335 13.38 -9.05 8.16
N GLN A 336 13.27 -10.35 7.97
CA GLN A 336 14.37 -11.19 7.48
C GLN A 336 14.82 -10.82 6.06
N ASP A 337 13.87 -10.30 5.26
CA ASP A 337 14.10 -9.89 3.87
C ASP A 337 14.68 -8.48 3.69
N ARG A 338 15.21 -7.84 4.75
CA ARG A 338 15.80 -6.49 4.70
C ARG A 338 16.86 -6.32 3.60
N ALA A 339 17.61 -7.39 3.30
CA ALA A 339 18.63 -7.40 2.25
C ALA A 339 18.08 -7.73 0.86
N SER A 340 16.88 -8.28 0.78
CA SER A 340 16.27 -8.76 -0.47
C SER A 340 15.92 -7.59 -1.39
N SER A 341 16.13 -7.77 -2.69
CA SER A 341 15.87 -6.71 -3.68
C SER A 341 14.39 -6.33 -3.80
N TRP A 342 13.49 -7.26 -3.54
CA TRP A 342 12.05 -7.02 -3.57
C TRP A 342 11.57 -6.16 -2.41
N PHE A 343 12.18 -6.26 -1.22
CA PHE A 343 11.73 -5.57 -0.01
C PHE A 343 12.06 -4.08 -0.07
N GLY A 344 11.07 -3.25 -0.34
CA GLY A 344 11.23 -1.83 -0.67
C GLY A 344 11.28 -0.89 0.53
N PHE A 345 10.58 -1.24 1.62
CA PHE A 345 10.55 -0.49 2.89
C PHE A 345 10.06 -1.40 4.01
N THR A 346 10.38 -1.08 5.27
CA THR A 346 9.86 -1.85 6.41
C THR A 346 8.38 -1.50 6.67
N SER A 347 7.66 -2.41 7.31
CA SER A 347 6.30 -2.18 7.78
C SER A 347 6.15 -2.85 9.16
N TYR A 348 6.49 -2.09 10.22
CA TYR A 348 6.38 -2.57 11.58
C TYR A 348 4.95 -2.52 12.09
N GLN A 349 4.62 -3.46 12.98
CA GLN A 349 3.47 -3.37 13.89
C GLN A 349 4.01 -3.38 15.33
N GLU A 350 4.11 -2.21 15.93
CA GLU A 350 4.62 -2.10 17.28
C GLU A 350 3.84 -1.02 18.05
N TRP A 351 3.09 -1.47 19.04
CA TRP A 351 2.18 -0.64 19.85
C TRP A 351 2.82 -0.19 21.18
N GLY A 352 4.10 -0.47 21.34
CA GLY A 352 4.85 -0.15 22.54
C GLY A 352 5.10 1.34 22.73
N ARG A 353 5.66 1.67 23.89
CA ARG A 353 6.25 2.98 24.16
C ARG A 353 7.67 3.01 23.57
N ASP A 354 8.29 4.15 23.51
CA ASP A 354 9.68 4.29 23.05
C ASP A 354 9.88 3.97 21.55
N GLN A 355 8.94 4.43 20.76
CA GLN A 355 8.95 4.24 19.30
C GLN A 355 10.18 4.85 18.64
N HIS A 356 10.71 5.93 19.19
CA HIS A 356 11.93 6.58 18.71
C HIS A 356 13.12 5.61 18.71
N ASN A 357 13.43 5.00 19.86
CA ASN A 357 14.53 4.06 19.96
C ASN A 357 14.31 2.77 19.16
N LEU A 358 13.06 2.32 19.04
CA LEU A 358 12.70 1.20 18.18
C LEU A 358 13.10 1.49 16.72
N MET A 359 12.70 2.66 16.19
CA MET A 359 13.00 3.02 14.81
C MET A 359 14.49 3.30 14.58
N LEU A 360 15.20 3.88 15.55
CA LEU A 360 16.66 3.97 15.51
C LEU A 360 17.34 2.58 15.46
N ALA A 361 16.83 1.63 16.24
CA ALA A 361 17.33 0.25 16.19
C ALA A 361 17.06 -0.41 14.84
N SER A 362 15.88 -0.18 14.26
CA SER A 362 15.54 -0.65 12.93
C SER A 362 16.50 -0.10 11.86
N ARG A 363 16.81 1.19 11.89
CA ARG A 363 17.82 1.80 10.99
C ARG A 363 19.19 1.11 11.13
N LYS A 364 19.64 0.86 12.36
CA LYS A 364 20.92 0.14 12.61
C LYS A 364 20.91 -1.30 12.07
N LEU A 365 19.77 -2.00 12.14
CA LEU A 365 19.61 -3.32 11.53
C LEU A 365 19.69 -3.23 10.01
N GLN A 366 19.05 -2.22 9.43
CA GLN A 366 19.07 -2.00 7.99
C GLN A 366 20.48 -1.68 7.46
N GLU A 367 21.23 -0.84 8.18
CA GLU A 367 22.62 -0.51 7.81
C GLU A 367 23.52 -1.74 7.73
N LYS A 368 23.32 -2.71 8.62
CA LYS A 368 24.11 -3.97 8.62
C LYS A 368 23.92 -4.81 7.36
N THR A 369 22.82 -4.64 6.63
CA THR A 369 22.58 -5.36 5.37
C THR A 369 23.40 -4.82 4.20
N GLY A 370 23.99 -3.62 4.32
CA GLY A 370 24.64 -2.90 3.23
C GLY A 370 23.66 -2.28 2.20
N ARG A 371 22.36 -2.46 2.37
CA ARG A 371 21.30 -1.87 1.57
C ARG A 371 20.42 -0.97 2.45
N ILE A 372 20.20 0.26 2.04
CA ILE A 372 19.37 1.20 2.79
C ILE A 372 18.00 1.31 2.12
N ILE A 373 16.95 1.26 2.92
CA ILE A 373 15.55 1.44 2.52
C ILE A 373 14.82 2.27 3.57
N PRO A 374 13.74 2.97 3.21
CA PRO A 374 12.91 3.68 4.16
C PRO A 374 12.38 2.77 5.28
N GLN A 375 12.27 3.33 6.48
CA GLN A 375 11.77 2.64 7.65
C GLN A 375 10.40 3.18 8.01
N THR A 376 9.42 2.31 8.25
CA THR A 376 8.07 2.73 8.66
C THR A 376 7.56 1.88 9.82
N ASN A 377 6.80 2.49 10.72
CA ASN A 377 5.88 1.76 11.60
C ASN A 377 4.46 1.99 11.06
N GLU A 378 3.83 0.95 10.57
CA GLU A 378 2.56 1.04 9.86
C GLU A 378 1.36 0.66 10.74
N GLU A 379 1.62 0.31 12.00
CA GLU A 379 0.56 0.05 12.96
C GLU A 379 1.07 0.19 14.40
N TYR A 380 0.94 1.37 14.98
CA TYR A 380 1.35 1.65 16.35
C TYR A 380 0.17 2.09 17.25
N GLY A 381 -1.04 2.16 16.70
CA GLY A 381 -2.26 2.49 17.44
C GLY A 381 -3.37 2.99 16.52
N TYR A 382 -4.56 3.04 17.11
CA TYR A 382 -5.78 3.59 16.52
C TYR A 382 -6.41 4.56 17.50
N GLU A 383 -6.80 5.75 17.03
CA GLU A 383 -7.41 6.76 17.90
C GLU A 383 -8.72 6.24 18.51
N ASP A 384 -8.83 6.32 19.84
CA ASP A 384 -10.00 5.92 20.63
C ASP A 384 -10.41 4.44 20.39
N HIS A 385 -9.41 3.56 20.23
CA HIS A 385 -9.63 2.15 19.89
C HIS A 385 -10.46 1.43 20.95
N TYR A 386 -11.47 0.73 20.52
CA TYR A 386 -12.28 -0.12 21.40
C TYR A 386 -12.41 -1.56 20.83
N PRO A 387 -12.17 -2.59 21.64
CA PRO A 387 -11.60 -2.52 22.99
C PRO A 387 -10.16 -2.01 22.98
N HIS A 388 -9.72 -1.45 24.11
CA HIS A 388 -8.34 -0.92 24.23
C HIS A 388 -7.35 -2.10 24.26
N TRP A 389 -6.62 -2.30 23.17
CA TRP A 389 -5.53 -3.30 23.12
C TRP A 389 -4.23 -2.74 23.69
N ALA A 390 -4.07 -1.44 23.61
CA ALA A 390 -2.90 -0.73 24.10
C ALA A 390 -3.05 -0.34 25.59
N LEU A 391 -2.01 0.29 26.13
CA LEU A 391 -2.02 0.80 27.49
C LEU A 391 -3.07 1.92 27.64
N PRO A 392 -3.78 2.02 28.77
CA PRO A 392 -4.77 3.08 28.97
C PRO A 392 -4.24 4.47 28.64
N GLY A 393 -4.96 5.21 27.79
CA GLY A 393 -4.64 6.56 27.35
C GLY A 393 -3.55 6.67 26.28
N SER A 394 -3.02 5.56 25.77
CA SER A 394 -2.08 5.56 24.65
C SER A 394 -2.74 5.70 23.28
N ASP A 395 -4.05 5.62 23.23
CA ASP A 395 -4.93 5.71 22.06
C ASP A 395 -5.62 7.07 21.90
N SER A 396 -5.30 8.03 22.76
CA SER A 396 -5.80 9.40 22.60
C SER A 396 -5.10 10.10 21.42
N ALA A 397 -5.78 11.05 20.78
CA ALA A 397 -5.22 11.86 19.70
C ALA A 397 -3.85 12.46 20.05
N ASP A 398 -3.71 12.96 21.30
CA ASP A 398 -2.45 13.54 21.79
C ASP A 398 -1.34 12.50 21.95
N ALA A 399 -1.67 11.31 22.45
CA ALA A 399 -0.70 10.24 22.60
C ALA A 399 -0.20 9.76 21.24
N LEU A 400 -1.11 9.54 20.30
CA LEU A 400 -0.78 9.08 18.95
C LEU A 400 -0.01 10.14 18.17
N ARG A 401 -0.35 11.44 18.32
CA ARG A 401 0.44 12.53 17.74
C ARG A 401 1.90 12.49 18.22
N ARG A 402 2.12 12.38 19.53
CA ARG A 402 3.48 12.30 20.09
C ARG A 402 4.23 11.08 19.60
N THR A 403 3.55 9.94 19.54
CA THR A 403 4.11 8.70 18.97
C THR A 403 4.51 8.87 17.51
N ALA A 404 3.70 9.55 16.70
CA ALA A 404 4.04 9.87 15.31
C ALA A 404 5.31 10.74 15.22
N TRP A 405 5.43 11.78 16.05
CA TRP A 405 6.63 12.59 16.12
C TRP A 405 7.85 11.78 16.58
N ASP A 406 7.71 10.91 17.58
CA ASP A 406 8.79 10.03 18.04
C ASP A 406 9.33 9.16 16.90
N ILE A 407 8.43 8.58 16.07
CA ILE A 407 8.80 7.78 14.91
C ILE A 407 9.53 8.62 13.85
N VAL A 408 8.97 9.78 13.50
CA VAL A 408 9.51 10.62 12.42
C VAL A 408 10.85 11.23 12.83
N MET A 409 11.02 11.62 14.10
CA MET A 409 12.29 12.11 14.62
C MET A 409 13.41 11.07 14.66
N ALA A 410 13.10 9.79 14.53
CA ALA A 410 14.06 8.72 14.27
C ALA A 410 14.43 8.58 12.77
N GLY A 411 13.98 9.49 11.91
CA GLY A 411 14.15 9.43 10.46
C GLY A 411 13.36 8.29 9.81
N ALA A 412 12.17 8.01 10.32
CA ALA A 412 11.25 6.99 9.85
C ALA A 412 9.90 7.62 9.48
N TYR A 413 8.94 6.78 9.08
CA TYR A 413 7.59 7.19 8.71
C TYR A 413 6.54 6.37 9.45
N GLN A 414 5.30 6.81 9.39
CA GLN A 414 4.25 6.27 10.24
C GLN A 414 2.92 6.06 9.51
N THR A 415 2.15 5.10 10.02
CA THR A 415 0.74 4.88 9.69
C THR A 415 -0.02 4.58 10.99
N ALA A 416 -1.10 5.28 11.22
CA ALA A 416 -2.06 4.96 12.28
C ALA A 416 -3.48 5.09 11.75
N GLY A 417 -4.42 4.47 12.43
CA GLY A 417 -5.83 4.54 12.07
C GLY A 417 -6.65 5.31 13.08
N GLU A 418 -7.89 5.56 12.75
CA GLU A 418 -8.90 6.08 13.66
C GLU A 418 -10.03 5.07 13.82
N THR A 419 -10.66 5.01 14.99
CA THR A 419 -11.94 4.33 15.14
C THR A 419 -13.05 5.35 15.12
N VAL A 420 -14.29 4.88 14.98
CA VAL A 420 -15.44 5.74 15.24
C VAL A 420 -15.78 5.66 16.71
N ARG A 421 -16.05 6.81 17.34
CA ARG A 421 -16.35 6.84 18.77
C ARG A 421 -17.52 5.92 19.12
N ARG A 422 -17.34 5.21 20.22
CA ARG A 422 -18.36 4.29 20.75
C ARG A 422 -19.72 4.99 20.84
N GLY A 423 -20.76 4.36 20.31
CA GLY A 423 -22.13 4.90 20.31
C GLY A 423 -22.49 5.80 19.14
N THR A 424 -21.54 6.13 18.25
CA THR A 424 -21.82 6.92 17.05
C THR A 424 -22.17 6.07 15.84
N ASN A 425 -21.83 4.78 15.88
CA ASN A 425 -22.16 3.80 14.86
C ASN A 425 -22.85 2.59 15.41
N VAL A 426 -23.64 1.97 14.57
CA VAL A 426 -24.48 0.82 14.90
C VAL A 426 -24.33 -0.23 13.79
N GLY A 427 -24.16 -1.47 14.19
CA GLY A 427 -24.15 -2.59 13.28
C GLY A 427 -22.91 -2.65 12.39
N ALA A 428 -23.10 -2.72 11.08
CA ALA A 428 -22.03 -2.93 10.09
C ALA A 428 -20.97 -1.83 10.02
N ASP A 429 -21.21 -0.69 10.62
CA ASP A 429 -20.27 0.43 10.66
C ASP A 429 -19.26 0.32 11.83
N MET A 430 -19.32 -0.74 12.58
CA MET A 430 -18.39 -1.01 13.68
C MET A 430 -16.95 -1.14 13.15
N GLY A 431 -16.01 -0.61 13.94
CA GLY A 431 -14.61 -0.55 13.57
C GLY A 431 -14.20 0.78 12.94
N GLY A 432 -15.14 1.52 12.37
CA GLY A 432 -14.91 2.89 11.89
C GLY A 432 -13.75 3.02 10.90
N GLY A 433 -12.98 4.10 11.03
CA GLY A 433 -12.00 4.53 10.04
C GLY A 433 -10.95 3.48 9.68
N TRP A 434 -10.31 2.85 10.66
CA TRP A 434 -9.26 1.85 10.39
C TRP A 434 -9.77 0.61 9.65
N PHE A 435 -11.04 0.32 9.79
CA PHE A 435 -11.68 -0.85 9.21
C PHE A 435 -12.32 -0.57 7.86
N ASN A 436 -13.28 0.36 7.81
CA ASN A 436 -14.11 0.64 6.64
C ASN A 436 -13.89 2.03 6.03
N GLY A 437 -12.96 2.81 6.57
CA GLY A 437 -12.64 4.15 6.11
C GLY A 437 -13.59 5.24 6.62
N ARG A 438 -14.66 4.88 7.31
CA ARG A 438 -15.61 5.86 7.84
C ARG A 438 -15.06 6.56 9.08
N GLY A 439 -14.50 7.74 8.88
CA GLY A 439 -13.97 8.54 9.97
C GLY A 439 -15.04 9.41 10.66
N ASP A 440 -14.61 10.07 11.72
CA ASP A 440 -15.41 10.99 12.52
C ASP A 440 -14.65 12.32 12.68
N ASP A 441 -15.22 13.42 12.21
CA ASP A 441 -14.58 14.74 12.27
C ASP A 441 -14.42 15.28 13.70
N THR A 442 -14.98 14.61 14.71
CA THR A 442 -14.70 14.90 16.12
C THR A 442 -13.42 14.23 16.62
N MET A 443 -12.84 13.33 15.85
CA MET A 443 -11.53 12.72 16.11
C MET A 443 -10.42 13.61 15.52
N THR A 444 -9.38 13.89 16.30
CA THR A 444 -8.43 14.95 15.98
C THR A 444 -7.00 14.51 15.70
N MET A 445 -6.72 13.22 15.75
CA MET A 445 -5.39 12.66 15.49
C MET A 445 -4.83 13.11 14.14
N PHE A 446 -5.62 13.02 13.07
CA PHE A 446 -5.17 13.42 11.74
C PHE A 446 -4.93 14.92 11.58
N LEU A 447 -5.59 15.78 12.38
CA LEU A 447 -5.24 17.20 12.43
C LEU A 447 -3.83 17.39 12.96
N GLY A 448 -3.48 16.70 14.06
CA GLY A 448 -2.12 16.73 14.62
C GLY A 448 -1.07 16.18 13.64
N TYR A 449 -1.42 15.14 12.86
CA TYR A 449 -0.53 14.64 11.81
C TYR A 449 -0.40 15.63 10.65
N GLY A 450 -1.45 16.35 10.31
CA GLY A 450 -1.40 17.43 9.33
C GLY A 450 -0.39 18.52 9.72
N HIS A 451 -0.35 18.90 11.01
CA HIS A 451 0.66 19.84 11.52
C HIS A 451 2.09 19.27 11.41
N MET A 452 2.28 17.97 11.69
CA MET A 452 3.56 17.30 11.50
C MET A 452 4.01 17.35 10.03
N VAL A 453 3.11 17.06 9.11
CA VAL A 453 3.37 17.16 7.66
C VAL A 453 3.80 18.58 7.29
N ASP A 454 3.08 19.62 7.79
CA ASP A 454 3.42 21.03 7.53
C ASP A 454 4.82 21.39 8.00
N PHE A 455 5.16 20.93 9.20
CA PHE A 455 6.49 21.20 9.74
C PHE A 455 7.58 20.59 8.88
N PHE A 456 7.51 19.29 8.60
CA PHE A 456 8.56 18.59 7.87
C PHE A 456 8.63 19.00 6.40
N THR A 457 7.51 19.20 5.72
CA THR A 457 7.50 19.65 4.31
C THR A 457 7.90 21.12 4.14
N GLY A 458 8.02 21.87 5.23
CA GLY A 458 8.52 23.25 5.23
C GLY A 458 10.03 23.39 5.03
N PHE A 459 10.79 22.29 5.04
CA PHE A 459 12.23 22.28 4.79
C PHE A 459 12.65 20.99 4.07
N ALA A 460 13.92 20.89 3.70
CA ALA A 460 14.45 19.72 3.02
C ALA A 460 14.72 18.57 4.03
N TRP A 461 13.67 17.96 4.60
CA TRP A 461 13.75 16.91 5.62
C TRP A 461 14.57 15.70 5.18
N TRP A 462 14.53 15.38 3.89
CA TRP A 462 15.27 14.25 3.31
C TRP A 462 16.79 14.38 3.37
N LYS A 463 17.30 15.57 3.73
CA LYS A 463 18.73 15.81 3.96
C LYS A 463 19.14 15.63 5.41
N THR A 464 18.18 15.52 6.31
CA THR A 464 18.45 15.38 7.74
C THR A 464 18.53 13.91 8.16
N ASN A 465 19.30 13.64 9.21
CA ASN A 465 19.41 12.34 9.84
C ASN A 465 19.29 12.47 11.36
N PRO A 466 19.02 11.38 12.11
CA PRO A 466 19.00 11.41 13.57
C PRO A 466 20.37 11.81 14.14
N HIS A 467 20.36 12.82 15.02
CA HIS A 467 21.50 13.42 15.71
C HIS A 467 21.13 13.82 17.15
N ASP A 468 20.56 12.87 17.91
CA ASP A 468 20.10 13.14 19.28
C ASP A 468 21.23 13.54 20.21
N GLU A 469 22.49 13.21 19.89
CA GLU A 469 23.69 13.63 20.61
C GLU A 469 23.91 15.15 20.59
N LEU A 470 23.24 15.86 19.64
CA LEU A 470 23.34 17.33 19.57
C LEU A 470 22.42 18.06 20.56
N VAL A 471 21.51 17.32 21.22
CA VAL A 471 20.53 17.90 22.16
C VAL A 471 20.57 17.20 23.51
N ASN A 472 20.02 17.85 24.53
CA ASN A 472 19.98 17.34 25.91
C ASN A 472 18.56 16.93 26.33
N ASN A 473 18.42 16.40 27.54
CA ASN A 473 17.18 16.15 28.28
C ASN A 473 16.21 15.15 27.62
N GLY A 474 16.70 14.23 26.77
CA GLY A 474 15.86 13.25 26.07
C GLY A 474 14.94 13.89 25.03
N ASN A 475 15.38 15.00 24.47
CA ASN A 475 14.81 15.58 23.26
C ASN A 475 15.41 14.90 22.03
N TYR A 476 14.76 15.02 20.87
CA TYR A 476 15.18 14.39 19.63
C TYR A 476 15.64 15.43 18.60
N CYS A 477 16.59 15.07 17.77
CA CYS A 477 17.14 15.96 16.76
C CYS A 477 17.31 15.24 15.41
N LEU A 478 16.71 15.77 14.36
CA LEU A 478 17.06 15.49 12.97
C LEU A 478 17.89 16.65 12.44
N ALA A 479 19.08 16.38 11.88
CA ALA A 479 19.95 17.45 11.39
C ALA A 479 20.62 17.14 10.04
N ASP A 480 20.87 18.20 9.26
CA ASP A 480 21.95 18.37 8.29
C ASP A 480 22.92 19.36 8.94
N PRO A 481 23.94 18.87 9.69
CA PRO A 481 24.75 19.72 10.54
C PRO A 481 25.32 20.92 9.80
N GLY A 482 25.28 22.07 10.45
CA GLY A 482 25.70 23.35 9.88
C GLY A 482 24.67 24.01 8.94
N LYS A 483 23.55 23.36 8.65
CA LYS A 483 22.51 23.91 7.75
C LYS A 483 21.13 23.91 8.39
N THR A 484 20.63 22.74 8.84
CA THR A 484 19.27 22.59 9.34
C THR A 484 19.24 21.65 10.54
N TYR A 485 18.51 22.05 11.58
CA TYR A 485 18.26 21.23 12.77
C TYR A 485 16.77 21.31 13.09
N ALA A 486 16.10 20.18 13.03
CA ALA A 486 14.72 20.00 13.48
C ALA A 486 14.77 19.28 14.83
N ILE A 487 14.25 19.89 15.86
CA ILE A 487 14.35 19.43 17.24
C ILE A 487 12.93 19.23 17.77
N TYR A 488 12.68 18.12 18.44
CA TYR A 488 11.39 17.84 19.06
C TYR A 488 11.54 17.65 20.57
N LEU A 489 10.68 18.34 21.31
CA LEU A 489 10.60 18.33 22.75
C LEU A 489 9.28 17.68 23.18
N PRO A 490 9.24 16.36 23.38
CA PRO A 490 8.00 15.63 23.69
C PRO A 490 7.35 16.02 25.03
N LYS A 491 8.12 16.66 25.90
CA LYS A 491 7.67 17.11 27.23
C LYS A 491 7.74 18.64 27.40
N GLY A 492 7.90 19.37 26.28
CA GLY A 492 8.16 20.80 26.34
C GLY A 492 9.45 21.14 27.06
N GLY A 493 9.50 22.34 27.66
CA GLY A 493 10.68 22.82 28.40
C GLY A 493 11.73 23.45 27.49
N GLN A 494 12.98 23.56 28.02
CA GLN A 494 14.12 24.16 27.32
C GLN A 494 15.07 23.07 26.81
N VAL A 495 15.76 23.38 25.71
CA VAL A 495 16.79 22.51 25.15
C VAL A 495 18.08 23.25 24.94
N THR A 496 19.22 22.59 25.23
CA THR A 496 20.55 23.02 24.82
C THR A 496 20.91 22.30 23.52
N VAL A 497 21.29 23.04 22.49
CA VAL A 497 21.60 22.52 21.16
C VAL A 497 23.06 22.78 20.81
N GLN A 498 23.77 21.76 20.36
CA GLN A 498 25.12 21.89 19.80
C GLN A 498 24.96 22.20 18.29
N LEU A 499 25.41 23.39 17.90
CA LEU A 499 25.36 23.87 16.51
C LEU A 499 26.78 23.99 15.94
N GLU A 500 26.92 23.99 14.64
CA GLU A 500 28.15 24.50 14.03
C GLU A 500 28.22 26.03 14.17
N SER A 501 29.45 26.59 14.11
CA SER A 501 29.64 28.03 14.16
C SER A 501 28.90 28.69 12.99
N GLY A 502 28.10 29.71 13.27
CA GLY A 502 27.32 30.42 12.29
C GLY A 502 26.12 31.11 12.90
N ARG A 503 25.40 31.83 12.05
CA ARG A 503 24.16 32.51 12.43
C ARG A 503 22.98 31.79 11.79
N TYR A 504 21.89 31.64 12.54
CA TYR A 504 20.72 30.89 12.17
C TYR A 504 19.46 31.69 12.51
N ARG A 505 18.40 31.44 11.70
CA ARG A 505 17.03 31.78 12.08
C ARG A 505 16.40 30.56 12.75
N ALA A 506 15.49 30.80 13.66
CA ALA A 506 14.75 29.71 14.33
C ALA A 506 13.33 30.12 14.65
N PHE A 507 12.46 29.13 14.82
CA PHE A 507 11.12 29.33 15.34
C PHE A 507 10.67 28.11 16.16
N TRP A 508 9.76 28.35 17.10
CA TRP A 508 8.97 27.34 17.75
C TRP A 508 7.80 26.92 16.84
N PHE A 509 7.48 25.65 16.87
CA PHE A 509 6.32 25.08 16.20
C PHE A 509 5.55 24.20 17.18
N SER A 510 4.28 24.53 17.43
CA SER A 510 3.40 23.70 18.26
C SER A 510 2.99 22.45 17.51
N ALA A 511 3.40 21.27 17.97
CA ALA A 511 2.99 20.00 17.37
C ALA A 511 1.47 19.77 17.50
N ALA A 512 0.85 20.36 18.52
CA ALA A 512 -0.58 20.25 18.78
C ALA A 512 -1.46 21.15 17.91
N THR A 513 -1.03 22.39 17.65
CA THR A 513 -1.88 23.41 17.01
C THR A 513 -1.37 23.89 15.65
N GLY A 514 -0.11 23.56 15.29
CA GLY A 514 0.53 24.11 14.09
C GLY A 514 0.97 25.56 14.21
N GLU A 515 0.85 26.18 15.39
CA GLU A 515 1.28 27.56 15.62
C GLU A 515 2.79 27.70 15.49
N GLN A 516 3.23 28.74 14.77
CA GLN A 516 4.63 29.10 14.62
C GLN A 516 4.94 30.40 15.37
N ILE A 517 6.05 30.42 16.12
CA ILE A 517 6.51 31.58 16.86
C ILE A 517 7.99 31.81 16.54
N ASP A 518 8.28 32.92 15.86
CA ASP A 518 9.63 33.26 15.50
C ASP A 518 10.50 33.55 16.74
N LEU A 519 11.75 33.10 16.70
CA LEU A 519 12.74 33.32 17.74
C LEU A 519 13.76 34.37 17.32
N PRO A 520 14.41 35.03 18.26
CA PRO A 520 15.59 35.87 17.97
C PRO A 520 16.63 35.06 17.19
N PRO A 521 17.50 35.74 16.41
CA PRO A 521 18.59 35.07 15.72
C PRO A 521 19.43 34.22 16.67
N VAL A 522 19.83 33.06 16.21
CA VAL A 522 20.59 32.06 16.98
C VAL A 522 22.03 32.06 16.49
N ASP A 523 22.97 32.16 17.42
CA ASP A 523 24.40 32.06 17.13
C ASP A 523 24.99 30.76 17.71
N GLY A 524 25.74 30.02 16.88
CA GLY A 524 26.49 28.85 17.35
C GLY A 524 27.76 29.22 18.13
N PRO A 525 28.50 28.25 18.74
CA PRO A 525 28.29 26.80 18.59
C PRO A 525 27.36 26.17 19.64
N VAL A 526 26.93 26.85 20.68
CA VAL A 526 26.02 26.33 21.72
C VAL A 526 24.87 27.32 21.89
N TRP A 527 23.66 26.82 21.82
CA TRP A 527 22.48 27.64 22.01
C TRP A 527 21.53 27.00 23.03
N ASN A 528 20.97 27.84 23.91
CA ASN A 528 19.93 27.44 24.84
C ASN A 528 18.61 28.07 24.39
N SER A 529 17.61 27.26 24.17
CA SER A 529 16.30 27.76 23.76
C SER A 529 15.64 28.58 24.89
N PRO A 530 14.81 29.58 24.57
CA PRO A 530 13.83 30.05 25.53
C PRO A 530 12.85 28.92 25.88
N ALA A 531 12.05 29.10 26.94
CA ALA A 531 10.94 28.18 27.21
C ALA A 531 9.84 28.37 26.16
N PRO A 532 9.17 27.30 25.75
CA PRO A 532 7.97 27.40 24.90
C PRO A 532 6.82 28.04 25.71
N PRO A 533 5.74 28.47 25.03
CA PRO A 533 4.59 29.13 25.68
C PRO A 533 3.88 28.28 26.73
N ASP A 534 3.89 26.96 26.59
CA ASP A 534 3.25 26.02 27.51
C ASP A 534 4.05 24.72 27.66
N ALA A 535 3.52 23.79 28.43
CA ALA A 535 4.14 22.50 28.72
C ALA A 535 3.76 21.37 27.74
N ASN A 536 3.13 21.71 26.60
CA ASN A 536 2.84 20.73 25.56
C ASN A 536 4.11 20.33 24.81
N ASP A 537 3.93 19.45 23.82
CA ASP A 537 5.02 19.07 22.92
C ASP A 537 5.23 20.15 21.84
N TRP A 538 6.50 20.50 21.65
CA TRP A 538 6.93 21.55 20.74
C TRP A 538 8.08 21.07 19.86
N ALA A 539 8.15 21.62 18.65
CA ALA A 539 9.32 21.47 17.79
C ALA A 539 10.04 22.82 17.62
N ILE A 540 11.32 22.78 17.30
CA ILE A 540 12.11 23.93 16.86
C ILE A 540 12.68 23.60 15.50
N LEU A 541 12.54 24.51 14.55
CA LEU A 541 13.35 24.48 13.34
C LEU A 541 14.42 25.55 13.41
N ILE A 542 15.69 25.16 13.22
CA ILE A 542 16.86 26.05 13.18
C ILE A 542 17.48 25.92 11.80
N GLN A 543 17.62 27.02 11.07
CA GLN A 543 18.17 27.03 9.70
C GLN A 543 19.23 28.11 9.56
N ARG A 544 20.38 27.73 8.96
CA ARG A 544 21.47 28.65 8.71
C ARG A 544 21.03 29.82 7.82
N GLU A 545 21.39 31.05 8.23
CA GLU A 545 21.25 32.20 7.35
C GLU A 545 22.25 32.10 6.19
N SER A 546 21.82 32.45 4.98
CA SER A 546 22.60 32.38 3.73
C SER A 546 23.70 33.43 3.71
#